data_b65bcf40bfcde408fd65f88c2277cc7d
#
_entry.id   b65bcf40bfcde408fd65f88c2277cc7d
#
_cell.length_a   1.000
_cell.length_b   1.000
_cell.length_c   1.000
_cell.angle_alpha   90.00
_cell.angle_beta   90.00
_cell.angle_gamma   90.00
#
_symmetry.space_group_name_H-M   'P 1'
#
loop_
_entity.id
_entity.type
_entity.pdbx_description
1 polymer ?
#
loop_
_entity_poly.entity_id
_entity_poly.type
_entity_poly.pdbx_seq_one_letter_code
_entity_poly.pdbx_strand_id
1 'polypeptide(L)'
;AKGPSGESFEDKVSTHGQPLTAAGADFAATVKNLGGDPNDPFAVFSESLEALSERREALRAWAARQAEVEKTWRAEHGDLARKLDMFLSGRLPEIDYKSIEMKADSATRAASATVLGVLAERVENMIVASADLSNSDKTDGFLKKTKAFSKGDFSGKFFQAGVSELTM
;
A
#
# COMPACT_ATOMS: atom_id res chain seq x y z
N ALA A 1 12.22 0.91 -26.04
CA ALA A 1 12.27 2.30 -26.51
C ALA A 1 12.81 2.36 -27.93
N LYS A 2 12.51 3.45 -28.62
CA LYS A 2 12.96 3.73 -30.01
C LYS A 2 13.67 5.08 -30.06
N GLY A 3 14.72 5.18 -30.87
CA GLY A 3 15.36 6.44 -31.19
C GLY A 3 14.67 7.18 -32.35
N PRO A 4 15.11 8.40 -32.69
CA PRO A 4 14.51 9.23 -33.75
C PRO A 4 14.52 8.57 -35.14
N SER A 5 15.53 7.76 -35.42
CA SER A 5 15.68 7.00 -36.68
C SER A 5 15.10 5.58 -36.62
N GLY A 6 14.35 5.26 -35.54
CA GLY A 6 13.73 3.94 -35.33
C GLY A 6 14.63 2.86 -34.74
N GLU A 7 15.85 3.20 -34.35
CA GLU A 7 16.79 2.27 -33.72
C GLU A 7 16.24 1.75 -32.36
N SER A 8 16.55 0.48 -32.05
CA SER A 8 16.13 -0.14 -30.80
C SER A 8 17.08 0.19 -29.66
N PHE A 9 16.49 0.44 -28.46
CA PHE A 9 17.19 0.55 -27.19
C PHE A 9 17.06 -0.73 -26.34
N GLU A 10 16.62 -1.82 -26.94
CA GLU A 10 16.61 -3.14 -26.31
C GLU A 10 18.03 -3.55 -25.92
N ASP A 11 18.18 -4.16 -24.75
CA ASP A 11 19.45 -4.62 -24.18
C ASP A 11 20.55 -3.56 -23.98
N LYS A 12 20.21 -2.27 -24.07
CA LYS A 12 21.17 -1.19 -23.82
C LYS A 12 21.19 -0.79 -22.34
N VAL A 13 22.34 -0.98 -21.69
CA VAL A 13 22.56 -0.57 -20.28
C VAL A 13 22.35 0.93 -20.07
N SER A 14 22.55 1.77 -21.10
CA SER A 14 22.34 3.22 -21.05
C SER A 14 20.91 3.64 -20.71
N THR A 15 19.93 2.74 -20.78
CA THR A 15 18.54 2.99 -20.39
C THR A 15 18.26 2.70 -18.92
N HIS A 16 19.19 2.07 -18.20
CA HIS A 16 19.01 1.74 -16.80
C HIS A 16 19.23 2.95 -15.90
N GLY A 17 18.25 3.25 -15.04
CA GLY A 17 18.35 4.33 -14.05
C GLY A 17 18.41 5.76 -14.63
N GLN A 18 18.17 5.93 -15.92
CA GLN A 18 18.17 7.21 -16.62
C GLN A 18 16.83 7.43 -17.35
N PRO A 19 16.37 8.68 -17.50
CA PRO A 19 15.29 8.97 -18.41
C PRO A 19 15.63 8.48 -19.82
N LEU A 20 14.69 7.81 -20.48
CA LEU A 20 14.92 7.24 -21.83
C LEU A 20 15.38 8.29 -22.84
N THR A 21 14.86 9.52 -22.73
CA THR A 21 15.25 10.65 -23.58
C THR A 21 16.70 11.07 -23.34
N ALA A 22 17.22 11.00 -22.11
CA ALA A 22 18.63 11.26 -21.81
C ALA A 22 19.56 10.22 -22.42
N ALA A 23 19.08 8.99 -22.62
CA ALA A 23 19.81 7.93 -23.34
C ALA A 23 19.72 8.06 -24.87
N GLY A 24 19.02 9.07 -25.40
CA GLY A 24 18.85 9.31 -26.82
C GLY A 24 17.58 8.72 -27.44
N ALA A 25 16.67 8.17 -26.63
CA ALA A 25 15.39 7.67 -27.14
C ALA A 25 14.44 8.84 -27.48
N ASP A 26 13.63 8.66 -28.49
CA ASP A 26 12.56 9.57 -28.88
C ASP A 26 11.23 9.12 -28.24
N PHE A 27 10.57 10.02 -27.53
CA PHE A 27 9.33 9.73 -26.83
C PHE A 27 8.20 9.34 -27.79
N ALA A 28 8.01 10.18 -28.84
CA ALA A 28 6.91 9.94 -29.79
C ALA A 28 7.09 8.63 -30.58
N ALA A 29 8.34 8.35 -31.03
CA ALA A 29 8.67 7.11 -31.69
C ALA A 29 8.47 5.90 -30.77
N THR A 30 8.79 6.04 -29.49
CA THR A 30 8.60 4.98 -28.50
C THR A 30 7.12 4.71 -28.26
N VAL A 31 6.29 5.73 -28.06
CA VAL A 31 4.83 5.58 -27.85
C VAL A 31 4.17 4.95 -29.08
N LYS A 32 4.51 5.40 -30.28
CA LYS A 32 4.02 4.80 -31.55
C LYS A 32 4.41 3.33 -31.70
N ASN A 33 5.66 2.99 -31.34
CA ASN A 33 6.11 1.59 -31.38
C ASN A 33 5.35 0.67 -30.40
N LEU A 34 4.79 1.24 -29.33
CA LEU A 34 3.94 0.55 -28.38
C LEU A 34 2.46 0.52 -28.79
N GLY A 35 2.12 1.08 -29.94
CA GLY A 35 0.75 1.17 -30.44
C GLY A 35 -0.07 2.34 -29.90
N GLY A 36 0.56 3.25 -29.13
CA GLY A 36 -0.10 4.42 -28.54
C GLY A 36 -0.08 5.67 -29.41
N ASP A 37 -0.80 6.70 -28.99
CA ASP A 37 -0.76 8.04 -29.57
C ASP A 37 0.14 8.95 -28.72
N PRO A 38 1.20 9.55 -29.28
CA PRO A 38 2.06 10.47 -28.54
C PRO A 38 1.35 11.73 -28.03
N ASN A 39 0.20 12.10 -28.64
CA ASN A 39 -0.60 13.23 -28.19
C ASN A 39 -1.53 12.86 -27.00
N ASP A 40 -1.80 11.56 -26.82
CA ASP A 40 -2.53 11.02 -25.68
C ASP A 40 -1.86 9.75 -25.14
N PRO A 41 -0.68 9.87 -24.54
CA PRO A 41 0.14 8.74 -24.13
C PRO A 41 -0.44 7.95 -22.96
N PHE A 42 -1.47 8.47 -22.30
CA PHE A 42 -2.18 7.80 -21.20
C PHE A 42 -3.54 7.21 -21.62
N ALA A 43 -3.87 7.25 -22.90
CA ALA A 43 -5.06 6.58 -23.41
C ALA A 43 -5.02 5.08 -23.10
N VAL A 44 -6.10 4.56 -22.55
CA VAL A 44 -6.24 3.11 -22.32
C VAL A 44 -6.74 2.46 -23.60
N PHE A 45 -6.05 1.44 -24.06
CA PHE A 45 -6.45 0.69 -25.24
C PHE A 45 -7.84 0.08 -25.09
N SER A 46 -8.63 0.12 -26.16
CA SER A 46 -10.01 -0.43 -26.17
C SER A 46 -10.05 -1.92 -25.81
N GLU A 47 -9.08 -2.69 -26.30
CA GLU A 47 -8.92 -4.12 -26.00
C GLU A 47 -8.73 -4.38 -24.50
N SER A 48 -8.00 -3.50 -23.81
CA SER A 48 -7.83 -3.58 -22.37
C SER A 48 -9.14 -3.28 -21.62
N LEU A 49 -9.91 -2.30 -22.11
CA LEU A 49 -11.22 -1.97 -21.53
C LEU A 49 -12.21 -3.12 -21.72
N GLU A 50 -12.24 -3.75 -22.90
CA GLU A 50 -13.07 -4.90 -23.18
C GLU A 50 -12.72 -6.10 -22.30
N ALA A 51 -11.43 -6.46 -22.23
CA ALA A 51 -10.97 -7.57 -21.39
C ALA A 51 -11.27 -7.38 -19.90
N LEU A 52 -11.32 -6.13 -19.41
CA LEU A 52 -11.64 -5.82 -18.02
C LEU A 52 -13.14 -5.62 -17.76
N SER A 53 -13.98 -5.54 -18.80
CA SER A 53 -15.40 -5.23 -18.64
C SER A 53 -16.14 -6.26 -17.80
N GLU A 54 -16.01 -7.55 -18.12
CA GLU A 54 -16.63 -8.66 -17.38
C GLU A 54 -16.16 -8.69 -15.91
N ARG A 55 -14.86 -8.49 -15.71
CA ARG A 55 -14.31 -8.45 -14.35
C ARG A 55 -14.87 -7.28 -13.55
N ARG A 56 -15.02 -6.13 -14.17
CA ARG A 56 -15.60 -4.93 -13.55
C ARG A 56 -17.06 -5.18 -13.12
N GLU A 57 -17.87 -5.78 -13.98
CA GLU A 57 -19.25 -6.14 -13.63
C GLU A 57 -19.31 -7.17 -12.48
N ALA A 58 -18.47 -8.18 -12.50
CA ALA A 58 -18.37 -9.15 -11.42
C ALA A 58 -17.97 -8.49 -10.08
N LEU A 59 -17.03 -7.53 -10.11
CA LEU A 59 -16.61 -6.77 -8.91
C LEU A 59 -17.72 -5.85 -8.40
N ARG A 60 -18.49 -5.20 -9.27
CA ARG A 60 -19.66 -4.39 -8.89
C ARG A 60 -20.75 -5.24 -8.22
N ALA A 61 -21.05 -6.38 -8.80
CA ALA A 61 -22.03 -7.30 -8.23
C ALA A 61 -21.53 -7.85 -6.86
N TRP A 62 -20.25 -8.14 -6.74
CA TRP A 62 -19.66 -8.53 -5.45
C TRP A 62 -19.74 -7.40 -4.42
N ALA A 63 -19.38 -6.17 -4.78
CA ALA A 63 -19.44 -5.01 -3.89
C ALA A 63 -20.89 -4.75 -3.39
N ALA A 64 -21.87 -4.87 -4.28
CA ALA A 64 -23.28 -4.73 -3.88
C ALA A 64 -23.69 -5.80 -2.85
N ARG A 65 -23.28 -7.06 -3.08
CA ARG A 65 -23.54 -8.13 -2.09
C ARG A 65 -22.84 -7.86 -0.74
N GLN A 66 -21.59 -7.38 -0.75
CA GLN A 66 -20.88 -7.04 0.48
C GLN A 66 -21.56 -5.89 1.24
N ALA A 67 -22.11 -4.89 0.55
CA ALA A 67 -22.87 -3.81 1.16
C ALA A 67 -24.11 -4.33 1.92
N GLU A 68 -24.85 -5.29 1.36
CA GLU A 68 -25.99 -5.90 2.04
C GLU A 68 -25.55 -6.77 3.25
N VAL A 69 -24.44 -7.49 3.13
CA VAL A 69 -23.85 -8.25 4.25
C VAL A 69 -23.45 -7.30 5.39
N GLU A 70 -22.78 -6.21 5.06
CA GLU A 70 -22.41 -5.19 6.04
C GLU A 70 -23.63 -4.58 6.73
N LYS A 71 -24.67 -4.23 5.95
CA LYS A 71 -25.92 -3.68 6.48
C LYS A 71 -26.58 -4.63 7.49
N THR A 72 -26.65 -5.92 7.16
CA THR A 72 -27.21 -6.95 8.06
C THR A 72 -26.35 -7.09 9.32
N TRP A 73 -25.02 -7.19 9.16
CA TRP A 73 -24.09 -7.26 10.29
C TRP A 73 -24.21 -6.06 11.22
N ARG A 74 -24.33 -4.85 10.68
CA ARG A 74 -24.52 -3.62 11.47
C ARG A 74 -25.83 -3.64 12.29
N ALA A 75 -26.89 -4.22 11.73
CA ALA A 75 -28.15 -4.35 12.44
C ALA A 75 -28.07 -5.37 13.59
N GLU A 76 -27.34 -6.46 13.39
CA GLU A 76 -27.17 -7.51 14.39
C GLU A 76 -26.13 -7.18 15.47
N HIS A 77 -25.14 -6.32 15.15
CA HIS A 77 -23.99 -6.01 16.01
C HIS A 77 -23.82 -4.51 16.25
N GLY A 78 -24.86 -3.86 16.77
CA GLY A 78 -24.91 -2.40 16.93
C GLY A 78 -23.71 -1.78 17.68
N ASP A 79 -23.19 -2.44 18.73
CA ASP A 79 -22.03 -1.94 19.48
C ASP A 79 -20.75 -2.00 18.65
N LEU A 80 -20.53 -3.09 17.92
CA LEU A 80 -19.39 -3.24 17.02
C LEU A 80 -19.48 -2.30 15.83
N ALA A 81 -20.70 -2.06 15.31
CA ALA A 81 -20.94 -1.10 14.24
C ALA A 81 -20.56 0.32 14.68
N ARG A 82 -20.99 0.75 15.88
CA ARG A 82 -20.57 2.06 16.43
C ARG A 82 -19.06 2.17 16.62
N LYS A 83 -18.42 1.09 17.07
CA LYS A 83 -16.96 1.04 17.21
C LYS A 83 -16.26 1.15 15.86
N LEU A 84 -16.76 0.45 14.85
CA LEU A 84 -16.24 0.56 13.48
C LEU A 84 -16.39 1.99 12.95
N ASP A 85 -17.55 2.62 13.13
CA ASP A 85 -17.79 4.01 12.71
C ASP A 85 -16.84 4.98 13.41
N MET A 86 -16.56 4.77 14.69
CA MET A 86 -15.56 5.55 15.43
C MET A 86 -14.17 5.39 14.79
N PHE A 87 -13.76 4.18 14.46
CA PHE A 87 -12.46 3.93 13.83
C PHE A 87 -12.35 4.53 12.43
N LEU A 88 -13.42 4.49 11.64
CA LEU A 88 -13.48 5.06 10.29
C LEU A 88 -13.66 6.59 10.28
N SER A 89 -14.03 7.19 11.40
CA SER A 89 -14.25 8.65 11.51
C SER A 89 -12.97 9.49 11.40
N GLY A 90 -11.79 8.87 11.43
CA GLY A 90 -10.51 9.57 11.48
C GLY A 90 -10.18 10.20 12.84
N ARG A 91 -10.99 9.98 13.86
CA ARG A 91 -10.69 10.45 15.22
C ARG A 91 -9.52 9.64 15.79
N LEU A 92 -8.52 10.37 16.27
CA LEU A 92 -7.38 9.78 16.96
C LEU A 92 -7.60 9.86 18.47
N PRO A 93 -7.11 8.87 19.24
CA PRO A 93 -7.10 8.97 20.69
C PRO A 93 -6.13 10.08 21.13
N GLU A 94 -6.42 10.70 22.27
CA GLU A 94 -5.49 11.64 22.89
C GLU A 94 -4.26 10.90 23.41
N ILE A 95 -3.10 11.33 22.97
CA ILE A 95 -1.81 10.77 23.36
C ILE A 95 -0.92 11.91 23.81
N ASP A 96 -0.47 11.87 25.05
CA ASP A 96 0.56 12.78 25.53
C ASP A 96 1.94 12.30 25.06
N TYR A 97 2.32 12.76 23.88
CA TYR A 97 3.63 12.43 23.29
C TYR A 97 4.81 12.97 24.10
N LYS A 98 4.59 14.01 24.94
CA LYS A 98 5.64 14.59 25.79
C LYS A 98 5.98 13.72 26.98
N SER A 99 5.06 12.87 27.42
CA SER A 99 5.29 11.91 28.50
C SER A 99 6.06 10.65 28.05
N ILE A 100 6.32 10.49 26.76
CA ILE A 100 7.05 9.32 26.26
C ILE A 100 8.55 9.50 26.56
N GLU A 101 9.06 8.69 27.47
CA GLU A 101 10.48 8.69 27.81
C GLU A 101 11.32 8.20 26.65
N MET A 102 12.23 9.04 26.18
CA MET A 102 13.17 8.73 25.10
C MET A 102 14.57 8.59 25.65
N LYS A 103 15.28 7.55 25.16
CA LYS A 103 16.69 7.41 25.44
C LYS A 103 17.47 8.51 24.69
N ALA A 104 18.27 9.30 25.42
CA ALA A 104 19.16 10.30 24.82
C ALA A 104 20.15 9.63 23.85
N ASP A 105 20.58 10.37 22.84
CA ASP A 105 21.59 9.97 21.85
C ASP A 105 21.27 8.64 21.13
N SER A 106 19.99 8.34 20.96
CA SER A 106 19.54 7.15 20.24
C SER A 106 19.28 7.43 18.76
N ALA A 107 19.47 6.41 17.91
CA ALA A 107 19.10 6.49 16.51
C ALA A 107 17.59 6.73 16.38
N THR A 108 17.16 7.52 15.39
CA THR A 108 15.74 7.85 15.16
C THR A 108 14.84 6.62 15.02
N ARG A 109 15.33 5.52 14.42
CA ARG A 109 14.61 4.25 14.35
C ARG A 109 14.34 3.63 15.72
N ALA A 110 15.26 3.80 16.69
CA ALA A 110 15.06 3.31 18.06
C ALA A 110 14.04 4.17 18.81
N ALA A 111 14.06 5.49 18.61
CA ALA A 111 13.04 6.40 19.11
C ALA A 111 11.66 6.04 18.50
N SER A 112 11.60 5.77 17.20
CA SER A 112 10.39 5.28 16.54
C SER A 112 9.83 4.01 17.18
N ALA A 113 10.69 3.03 17.50
CA ALA A 113 10.26 1.80 18.19
C ALA A 113 9.62 2.08 19.55
N THR A 114 10.15 3.04 20.31
CA THR A 114 9.58 3.45 21.60
C THR A 114 8.18 4.04 21.41
N VAL A 115 8.02 4.96 20.45
CA VAL A 115 6.71 5.54 20.12
C VAL A 115 5.74 4.49 19.63
N LEU A 116 6.17 3.60 18.72
CA LEU A 116 5.34 2.51 18.22
C LEU A 116 4.85 1.58 19.32
N GLY A 117 5.69 1.32 20.34
CA GLY A 117 5.28 0.56 21.52
C GLY A 117 4.14 1.23 22.31
N VAL A 118 4.19 2.56 22.47
CA VAL A 118 3.10 3.33 23.12
C VAL A 118 1.85 3.33 22.24
N LEU A 119 2.00 3.53 20.93
CA LEU A 119 0.88 3.51 20.00
C LEU A 119 0.19 2.14 19.98
N ALA A 120 0.93 1.05 20.08
CA ALA A 120 0.38 -0.30 20.16
C ALA A 120 -0.61 -0.50 21.31
N GLU A 121 -0.35 0.17 22.44
CA GLU A 121 -1.18 0.12 23.64
C GLU A 121 -2.35 1.11 23.61
N ARG A 122 -2.18 2.26 22.95
CA ARG A 122 -3.14 3.38 22.97
C ARG A 122 -4.07 3.44 21.77
N VAL A 123 -3.64 2.90 20.62
CA VAL A 123 -4.40 2.96 19.36
C VAL A 123 -4.89 1.55 18.99
N GLU A 124 -6.14 1.28 19.30
CA GLU A 124 -6.70 -0.07 19.15
C GLU A 124 -6.74 -0.53 17.68
N ASN A 125 -7.09 0.36 16.76
CA ASN A 125 -7.26 0.06 15.34
C ASN A 125 -6.01 0.29 14.48
N MET A 126 -4.84 0.48 15.09
CA MET A 126 -3.59 0.62 14.37
C MET A 126 -3.08 -0.76 13.91
N ILE A 127 -2.73 -0.85 12.64
CA ILE A 127 -2.04 -1.99 12.05
C ILE A 127 -0.68 -1.50 11.57
N VAL A 128 0.37 -2.23 11.92
CA VAL A 128 1.74 -1.97 11.45
C VAL A 128 2.18 -3.12 10.57
N ALA A 129 2.83 -2.83 9.47
CA ALA A 129 3.39 -3.81 8.56
C ALA A 129 4.90 -3.60 8.38
N SER A 130 5.61 -4.67 8.12
CA SER A 130 7.01 -4.63 7.70
C SER A 130 7.28 -5.72 6.66
N ALA A 131 8.02 -5.36 5.62
CA ALA A 131 8.45 -6.28 4.56
C ALA A 131 9.74 -6.98 4.97
N ASP A 132 9.65 -7.93 5.90
CA ASP A 132 10.75 -8.77 6.42
C ASP A 132 11.91 -7.99 7.09
N LEU A 133 11.66 -6.76 7.54
CA LEU A 133 12.68 -5.86 8.09
C LEU A 133 12.40 -5.42 9.53
N SER A 134 11.39 -5.95 10.19
CA SER A 134 10.87 -5.44 11.48
C SER A 134 11.93 -5.32 12.58
N ASN A 135 12.94 -6.15 12.56
CA ASN A 135 14.07 -6.10 13.51
C ASN A 135 15.08 -5.00 13.17
N SER A 136 15.21 -4.61 11.92
CA SER A 136 16.17 -3.59 11.47
C SER A 136 15.55 -2.20 11.35
N ASP A 137 14.31 -2.08 10.87
CA ASP A 137 13.53 -0.85 10.81
C ASP A 137 12.93 -0.46 12.17
N LYS A 138 12.95 -1.42 13.12
CA LYS A 138 12.46 -1.28 14.50
C LYS A 138 10.94 -1.19 14.64
N THR A 139 10.17 -1.59 13.64
CA THR A 139 8.72 -1.80 13.77
C THR A 139 8.39 -2.94 14.73
N ASP A 140 9.37 -3.80 15.07
CA ASP A 140 9.27 -4.80 16.14
C ASP A 140 8.92 -4.20 17.51
N GLY A 141 9.14 -2.91 17.72
CA GLY A 141 8.67 -2.18 18.91
C GLY A 141 7.13 -2.25 19.08
N PHE A 142 6.41 -2.21 17.97
CA PHE A 142 4.96 -2.44 17.96
C PHE A 142 4.61 -3.91 18.14
N LEU A 143 5.30 -4.81 17.43
CA LEU A 143 5.05 -6.24 17.50
C LEU A 143 5.22 -6.81 18.90
N LYS A 144 6.21 -6.34 19.67
CA LYS A 144 6.46 -6.76 21.06
C LYS A 144 5.30 -6.50 22.02
N LYS A 145 4.42 -5.56 21.67
CA LYS A 145 3.24 -5.17 22.46
C LYS A 145 1.92 -5.74 21.89
N THR A 146 2.01 -6.38 20.73
CA THR A 146 0.87 -6.93 20.00
C THR A 146 1.18 -8.34 19.55
N LYS A 147 0.46 -8.85 18.57
CA LYS A 147 0.82 -10.08 17.86
C LYS A 147 0.67 -9.90 16.35
N ALA A 148 1.38 -10.72 15.60
CA ALA A 148 1.23 -10.76 14.17
C ALA A 148 -0.10 -11.43 13.76
N PHE A 149 -0.61 -11.07 12.59
CA PHE A 149 -1.66 -11.85 11.92
C PHE A 149 -1.15 -13.25 11.61
N SER A 150 -2.04 -14.22 11.71
CA SER A 150 -1.76 -15.58 11.25
C SER A 150 -2.97 -16.15 10.52
N LYS A 151 -2.75 -17.22 9.76
CA LYS A 151 -3.83 -17.89 9.05
C LYS A 151 -4.91 -18.37 10.03
N GLY A 152 -6.12 -17.85 9.86
CA GLY A 152 -7.27 -18.17 10.73
C GLY A 152 -7.34 -17.38 12.05
N ASP A 153 -6.37 -16.52 12.32
CA ASP A 153 -6.40 -15.62 13.47
C ASP A 153 -6.09 -14.17 13.05
N PHE A 154 -7.15 -13.36 12.92
CA PHE A 154 -7.10 -11.96 12.54
C PHE A 154 -7.13 -11.01 13.75
N SER A 155 -6.93 -11.50 14.98
CA SER A 155 -6.87 -10.66 16.17
C SER A 155 -5.51 -9.98 16.36
N GLY A 156 -4.53 -10.26 15.50
CA GLY A 156 -3.26 -9.57 15.46
C GLY A 156 -3.38 -8.13 14.95
N LYS A 157 -2.32 -7.36 15.20
CA LYS A 157 -2.21 -5.96 14.75
C LYS A 157 -0.93 -5.73 13.93
N PHE A 158 -0.12 -6.75 13.70
CA PHE A 158 1.11 -6.66 12.95
C PHE A 158 1.05 -7.54 11.71
N PHE A 159 1.30 -6.95 10.55
CA PHE A 159 1.37 -7.68 9.28
C PHE A 159 2.83 -7.92 8.91
N GLN A 160 3.30 -9.13 9.21
CA GLN A 160 4.63 -9.57 8.81
C GLN A 160 4.56 -10.04 7.34
N ALA A 161 4.88 -9.13 6.43
CA ALA A 161 5.02 -9.46 5.02
C ALA A 161 6.41 -10.03 4.74
N GLY A 162 6.52 -10.91 3.76
CA GLY A 162 7.82 -11.26 3.17
C GLY A 162 8.32 -10.16 2.23
N VAL A 163 9.45 -10.38 1.58
CA VAL A 163 9.94 -9.52 0.50
C VAL A 163 8.95 -9.61 -0.67
N SER A 164 8.12 -8.60 -0.83
CA SER A 164 6.95 -8.63 -1.73
C SER A 164 6.62 -7.25 -2.31
N GLU A 165 7.66 -6.46 -2.63
CA GLU A 165 7.53 -5.09 -3.10
C GLU A 165 6.61 -4.96 -4.33
N LEU A 166 6.55 -6.00 -5.16
CA LEU A 166 5.65 -6.03 -6.33
C LEU A 166 4.17 -6.23 -5.97
N THR A 167 3.86 -6.60 -4.73
CA THR A 167 2.48 -6.86 -4.26
C THR A 167 2.02 -5.89 -3.19
N MET A 168 2.91 -5.06 -2.71
CA MET A 168 2.64 -4.00 -1.75
C MET A 168 2.19 -2.72 -2.44
#